data_07595217bed65ec829f3fa21483a2e81
#
_entry.id   07595217bed65ec829f3fa21483a2e81
#
_cell.length_a   1.000
_cell.length_b   1.000
_cell.length_c   1.000
_cell.angle_alpha   90.00
_cell.angle_beta   90.00
_cell.angle_gamma   90.00
#
_symmetry.space_group_name_H-M   'P 1'
#
loop_
_entity.id
_entity.type
_entity.pdbx_description
1 polymer ?
#
loop_
_entity_poly.entity_id
_entity_poly.type
_entity_poly.pdbx_seq_one_letter_code
_entity_poly.pdbx_strand_id
1 'polypeptide(L)'
;TTRSDSSAASDVYKRQGPHYYQELYASPHKFDRLYLMNVRVLTSEDGGETFEQLKERDKHSDNHAIVFRDDDPNYIMIGTDAGIYETFDLAETWKYHKNLPLTQFYKVAVNNAKPFYHIFGGTQDNGSAGGPSATDEIEGIANKHWYKTLFADGHQSATDPVYNNIVYAETQQGGLYRIDLTSGENVSIQPQARDGEP
;
A
#
# COMPACT_ATOMS: atom_id res chain seq x y z
N THR A 1 0.11 -44.68 -9.65
CA THR A 1 0.66 -43.73 -10.61
C THR A 1 0.87 -42.42 -9.91
N THR A 2 2.10 -42.19 -9.45
CA THR A 2 2.56 -40.94 -8.91
C THR A 2 2.63 -39.92 -10.03
N ARG A 3 1.65 -39.03 -10.10
CA ARG A 3 1.73 -37.81 -10.90
C ARG A 3 2.76 -36.89 -10.22
N SER A 4 3.71 -36.38 -10.96
CA SER A 4 4.76 -35.55 -10.44
C SER A 4 4.18 -34.18 -10.02
N ASP A 5 4.24 -33.88 -8.73
CA ASP A 5 3.82 -32.58 -8.13
C ASP A 5 4.60 -31.35 -8.65
N SER A 6 5.55 -31.57 -9.58
CA SER A 6 6.42 -30.53 -10.10
C SER A 6 5.79 -29.62 -11.16
N SER A 7 4.72 -30.04 -11.81
CA SER A 7 4.11 -29.25 -12.89
C SER A 7 3.21 -28.13 -12.37
N ALA A 8 2.40 -28.39 -11.33
CA ALA A 8 1.52 -27.40 -10.73
C ALA A 8 2.33 -26.29 -10.03
N ALA A 9 3.36 -26.65 -9.27
CA ALA A 9 4.23 -25.67 -8.63
C ALA A 9 4.97 -24.80 -9.66
N SER A 10 5.45 -25.36 -10.77
CA SER A 10 6.14 -24.59 -11.81
C SER A 10 5.22 -23.63 -12.56
N ASP A 11 3.93 -23.94 -12.65
CA ASP A 11 2.93 -23.07 -13.31
C ASP A 11 2.52 -21.90 -12.41
N VAL A 12 2.46 -22.13 -11.10
CA VAL A 12 2.28 -21.06 -10.09
C VAL A 12 3.42 -20.06 -10.17
N TYR A 13 4.68 -20.52 -10.21
CA TYR A 13 5.85 -19.64 -10.35
C TYR A 13 5.86 -18.84 -11.66
N LYS A 14 5.35 -19.38 -12.75
CA LYS A 14 5.29 -18.67 -14.04
C LYS A 14 4.22 -17.58 -14.09
N ARG A 15 3.22 -17.64 -13.21
CA ARG A 15 2.11 -16.69 -13.16
C ARG A 15 2.29 -15.62 -12.09
N GLN A 16 3.27 -15.77 -11.21
CA GLN A 16 3.63 -14.77 -10.21
C GLN A 16 4.52 -13.70 -10.85
N GLY A 17 4.19 -12.43 -10.63
CA GLY A 17 5.08 -11.34 -10.94
C GLY A 17 6.37 -11.42 -10.10
N PRO A 18 7.49 -10.79 -10.52
CA PRO A 18 8.76 -10.82 -9.81
C PRO A 18 8.77 -10.01 -8.50
N HIS A 19 7.61 -9.53 -8.06
CA HIS A 19 7.43 -8.73 -6.85
C HIS A 19 7.02 -9.59 -5.66
N TYR A 20 6.71 -8.97 -4.54
CA TYR A 20 6.40 -9.58 -3.24
C TYR A 20 4.99 -10.20 -3.13
N TYR A 21 4.23 -10.26 -4.20
CA TYR A 21 2.95 -10.98 -4.29
C TYR A 21 3.22 -12.46 -4.60
N GLN A 22 3.44 -13.30 -3.60
CA GLN A 22 3.78 -14.71 -3.85
C GLN A 22 3.04 -15.68 -2.94
N GLU A 23 1.93 -15.25 -2.37
CA GLU A 23 1.23 -16.03 -1.38
C GLU A 23 0.08 -16.81 -2.02
N LEU A 24 0.05 -18.10 -1.68
CA LEU A 24 -0.99 -19.03 -2.10
C LEU A 24 -1.82 -19.44 -0.87
N TYR A 25 -3.12 -19.26 -0.95
CA TYR A 25 -4.06 -19.60 0.11
C TYR A 25 -5.03 -20.68 -0.37
N ALA A 26 -5.28 -21.68 0.50
CA ALA A 26 -6.32 -22.66 0.29
C ALA A 26 -7.65 -22.16 0.88
N SER A 27 -8.75 -22.41 0.18
CA SER A 27 -10.07 -22.13 0.73
C SER A 27 -10.37 -23.07 1.90
N PRO A 28 -10.90 -22.59 3.04
CA PRO A 28 -11.34 -23.46 4.13
C PRO A 28 -12.63 -24.22 3.79
N HIS A 29 -13.35 -23.81 2.74
CA HIS A 29 -14.68 -24.33 2.41
C HIS A 29 -14.72 -25.27 1.20
N LYS A 30 -13.66 -25.26 0.38
CA LYS A 30 -13.61 -26.12 -0.81
C LYS A 30 -12.18 -26.59 -1.05
N PHE A 31 -11.96 -27.92 -0.98
CA PHE A 31 -10.64 -28.56 -1.01
C PHE A 31 -9.79 -28.16 -2.23
N ASP A 32 -10.38 -28.11 -3.43
CA ASP A 32 -9.66 -27.82 -4.67
C ASP A 32 -9.59 -26.32 -5.00
N ARG A 33 -10.15 -25.43 -4.13
CA ARG A 33 -10.13 -23.99 -4.37
C ARG A 33 -8.90 -23.35 -3.76
N LEU A 34 -8.13 -22.66 -4.62
CA LEU A 34 -6.93 -21.92 -4.23
C LEU A 34 -7.06 -20.47 -4.67
N TYR A 35 -6.40 -19.57 -3.91
CA TYR A 35 -6.28 -18.15 -4.22
C TYR A 35 -4.80 -17.80 -4.27
N LEU A 36 -4.36 -17.25 -5.39
CA LEU A 36 -3.00 -16.77 -5.59
C LEU A 36 -3.00 -15.23 -5.54
N MET A 37 -2.34 -14.67 -4.55
CA MET A 37 -2.21 -13.23 -4.39
C MET A 37 -1.26 -12.68 -5.46
N ASN A 38 -1.69 -11.61 -6.12
CA ASN A 38 -0.94 -10.93 -7.16
C ASN A 38 -1.52 -9.52 -7.34
N VAL A 39 -1.02 -8.76 -8.31
CA VAL A 39 -1.66 -7.50 -8.74
C VAL A 39 -3.17 -7.72 -8.92
N ARG A 40 -3.55 -8.81 -9.59
CA ARG A 40 -4.91 -9.34 -9.60
C ARG A 40 -4.94 -10.69 -8.92
N VAL A 41 -5.91 -10.93 -8.07
CA VAL A 41 -6.08 -12.25 -7.44
C VAL A 41 -6.45 -13.28 -8.50
N LEU A 42 -5.72 -14.38 -8.53
CA LEU A 42 -6.07 -15.53 -9.36
C LEU A 42 -6.69 -16.59 -8.46
N THR A 43 -7.71 -17.28 -8.97
CA THR A 43 -8.37 -18.39 -8.29
C THR A 43 -8.32 -19.65 -9.12
N SER A 44 -8.15 -20.78 -8.46
CA SER A 44 -8.28 -22.11 -9.03
C SER A 44 -9.45 -22.82 -8.37
N GLU A 45 -10.17 -23.64 -9.15
CA GLU A 45 -11.26 -24.49 -8.69
C GLU A 45 -10.92 -26.00 -8.82
N ASP A 46 -9.72 -26.32 -9.31
CA ASP A 46 -9.25 -27.65 -9.69
C ASP A 46 -7.90 -28.05 -9.06
N GLY A 47 -7.60 -27.51 -7.88
CA GLY A 47 -6.38 -27.82 -7.14
C GLY A 47 -5.10 -27.20 -7.74
N GLY A 48 -5.24 -26.16 -8.55
CA GLY A 48 -4.13 -25.42 -9.15
C GLY A 48 -3.75 -25.90 -10.56
N GLU A 49 -4.55 -26.75 -11.18
CA GLU A 49 -4.33 -27.13 -12.59
C GLU A 49 -4.60 -25.94 -13.52
N THR A 50 -5.65 -25.16 -13.25
CA THR A 50 -5.96 -23.92 -13.97
C THR A 50 -6.21 -22.77 -13.02
N PHE A 51 -5.91 -21.55 -13.49
CA PHE A 51 -6.14 -20.31 -12.74
C PHE A 51 -6.89 -19.30 -13.61
N GLU A 52 -7.92 -18.70 -13.03
CA GLU A 52 -8.68 -17.60 -13.62
C GLU A 52 -8.60 -16.37 -12.72
N GLN A 53 -8.75 -15.17 -13.31
CA GLN A 53 -8.79 -13.95 -12.53
C GLN A 53 -10.09 -13.89 -11.72
N LEU A 54 -9.96 -13.64 -10.41
CA LEU A 54 -11.09 -13.34 -9.53
C LEU A 54 -11.80 -12.07 -10.03
N LYS A 55 -13.12 -11.99 -9.85
CA LYS A 55 -13.88 -10.77 -10.17
C LYS A 55 -13.51 -9.67 -9.19
N GLU A 56 -12.89 -8.60 -9.68
CA GLU A 56 -12.38 -7.49 -8.88
C GLU A 56 -12.95 -6.15 -9.34
N ARG A 57 -14.17 -6.13 -9.84
CA ARG A 57 -14.84 -4.89 -10.20
C ARG A 57 -15.02 -4.02 -8.95
N ASP A 58 -14.68 -2.74 -9.05
CA ASP A 58 -14.79 -1.76 -7.97
C ASP A 58 -13.89 -2.04 -6.74
N LYS A 59 -12.90 -2.93 -6.89
CA LYS A 59 -11.86 -3.22 -5.91
C LYS A 59 -10.49 -2.78 -6.43
N HIS A 60 -9.64 -2.23 -5.56
CA HIS A 60 -8.25 -1.93 -5.90
C HIS A 60 -7.47 -3.20 -6.22
N SER A 61 -6.50 -3.09 -7.11
CA SER A 61 -5.48 -4.11 -7.36
C SER A 61 -4.48 -4.22 -6.21
N ASP A 62 -3.36 -4.90 -6.45
CA ASP A 62 -2.22 -4.97 -5.53
C ASP A 62 -2.60 -5.59 -4.19
N ASN A 63 -2.83 -6.90 -4.25
CA ASN A 63 -3.41 -7.68 -3.17
C ASN A 63 -2.32 -8.30 -2.29
N HIS A 64 -2.38 -8.08 -0.97
CA HIS A 64 -1.36 -8.51 -0.02
C HIS A 64 -1.81 -9.59 0.95
N ALA A 65 -3.07 -9.61 1.33
CA ALA A 65 -3.57 -10.54 2.32
C ALA A 65 -5.02 -10.92 2.02
N ILE A 66 -5.39 -12.17 2.33
CA ILE A 66 -6.76 -12.67 2.21
C ILE A 66 -7.16 -13.38 3.52
N VAL A 67 -8.40 -13.17 3.94
CA VAL A 67 -8.98 -13.80 5.12
C VAL A 67 -10.36 -14.33 4.77
N PHE A 68 -10.68 -15.49 5.31
CA PHE A 68 -11.96 -16.18 5.19
C PHE A 68 -12.67 -16.24 6.54
N ARG A 69 -13.96 -16.45 6.54
CA ARG A 69 -14.74 -16.78 7.75
C ARG A 69 -15.08 -18.25 7.73
N ASP A 70 -14.95 -18.92 8.86
CA ASP A 70 -15.23 -20.36 8.97
C ASP A 70 -16.72 -20.69 8.82
N ASP A 71 -17.58 -19.73 9.17
CA ASP A 71 -19.05 -19.88 9.18
C ASP A 71 -19.74 -19.40 7.89
N ASP A 72 -18.99 -18.78 6.97
CA ASP A 72 -19.56 -18.23 5.72
C ASP A 72 -18.67 -18.51 4.51
N PRO A 73 -19.04 -19.47 3.66
CA PRO A 73 -18.26 -19.84 2.48
C PRO A 73 -18.23 -18.77 1.39
N ASN A 74 -19.08 -17.76 1.46
CA ASN A 74 -19.15 -16.69 0.48
C ASN A 74 -18.36 -15.45 0.91
N TYR A 75 -17.88 -15.44 2.16
CA TYR A 75 -17.16 -14.30 2.70
C TYR A 75 -15.67 -14.37 2.39
N ILE A 76 -15.14 -13.26 1.87
CA ILE A 76 -13.71 -13.02 1.69
C ILE A 76 -13.41 -11.58 2.09
N MET A 77 -12.30 -11.36 2.81
CA MET A 77 -11.74 -10.03 3.05
C MET A 77 -10.34 -9.98 2.48
N ILE A 78 -10.02 -8.90 1.75
CA ILE A 78 -8.71 -8.69 1.13
C ILE A 78 -8.14 -7.34 1.54
N GLY A 79 -6.86 -7.36 1.93
CA GLY A 79 -6.02 -6.18 2.09
C GLY A 79 -5.29 -5.83 0.80
N THR A 80 -5.35 -4.58 0.39
CA THR A 80 -4.73 -4.03 -0.81
C THR A 80 -3.92 -2.77 -0.49
N ASP A 81 -3.17 -2.23 -1.45
CA ASP A 81 -2.48 -0.94 -1.30
C ASP A 81 -3.44 0.21 -0.95
N ALA A 82 -4.72 0.13 -1.38
CA ALA A 82 -5.71 1.15 -1.07
C ALA A 82 -6.53 0.89 0.20
N GLY A 83 -6.25 -0.18 0.94
CA GLY A 83 -6.96 -0.55 2.16
C GLY A 83 -7.72 -1.87 2.07
N ILE A 84 -8.78 -2.00 2.85
CA ILE A 84 -9.50 -3.26 3.03
C ILE A 84 -10.80 -3.30 2.21
N TYR A 85 -11.02 -4.42 1.57
CA TYR A 85 -12.25 -4.77 0.84
C TYR A 85 -12.83 -6.07 1.37
N GLU A 86 -14.14 -6.16 1.44
CA GLU A 86 -14.85 -7.40 1.79
C GLU A 86 -15.94 -7.74 0.76
N THR A 87 -16.19 -9.03 0.59
CA THR A 87 -17.28 -9.56 -0.21
C THR A 87 -18.08 -10.57 0.60
N PHE A 88 -19.38 -10.69 0.33
CA PHE A 88 -20.32 -11.62 0.93
C PHE A 88 -20.95 -12.56 -0.10
N ASP A 89 -20.47 -12.53 -1.34
CA ASP A 89 -21.02 -13.23 -2.49
C ASP A 89 -19.94 -13.84 -3.39
N LEU A 90 -18.81 -14.29 -2.78
CA LEU A 90 -17.67 -14.89 -3.48
C LEU A 90 -17.15 -14.01 -4.61
N ALA A 91 -16.89 -12.74 -4.30
CA ALA A 91 -16.31 -11.75 -5.19
C ALA A 91 -17.20 -11.28 -6.36
N GLU A 92 -18.51 -11.53 -6.33
CA GLU A 92 -19.42 -10.91 -7.30
C GLU A 92 -19.49 -9.40 -7.09
N THR A 93 -19.51 -8.95 -5.81
CA THR A 93 -19.45 -7.53 -5.43
C THR A 93 -18.45 -7.29 -4.29
N TRP A 94 -17.91 -6.06 -4.21
CA TRP A 94 -16.95 -5.68 -3.21
C TRP A 94 -17.38 -4.43 -2.45
N LYS A 95 -17.20 -4.44 -1.13
CA LYS A 95 -17.41 -3.31 -0.24
C LYS A 95 -16.08 -2.80 0.28
N TYR A 96 -15.78 -1.53 0.02
CA TYR A 96 -14.60 -0.85 0.51
C TYR A 96 -14.81 -0.27 1.92
N HIS A 97 -13.86 -0.47 2.82
CA HIS A 97 -13.84 0.10 4.16
C HIS A 97 -13.24 1.51 4.15
N LYS A 98 -14.07 2.53 3.99
CA LYS A 98 -13.65 3.95 3.86
C LYS A 98 -13.22 4.61 5.17
N ASN A 99 -13.56 4.02 6.30
CA ASN A 99 -13.48 4.66 7.62
C ASN A 99 -12.35 4.13 8.50
N LEU A 100 -11.38 3.43 7.93
CA LEU A 100 -10.21 2.99 8.67
C LEU A 100 -9.23 4.16 8.80
N PRO A 101 -8.94 4.65 10.03
CA PRO A 101 -8.00 5.75 10.25
C PRO A 101 -6.56 5.20 10.28
N LEU A 102 -6.16 4.52 9.22
CA LEU A 102 -4.86 3.85 9.11
C LEU A 102 -4.12 4.36 7.89
N THR A 103 -2.81 4.55 8.05
CA THR A 103 -1.87 4.82 6.97
C THR A 103 -0.60 4.05 7.24
N GLN A 104 -0.11 3.33 6.23
CA GLN A 104 1.18 2.66 6.31
C GLN A 104 2.25 3.57 5.73
N PHE A 105 3.11 4.09 6.59
CA PHE A 105 4.28 4.86 6.18
C PHE A 105 5.47 3.93 5.94
N TYR A 106 6.24 4.16 4.88
CA TYR A 106 7.52 3.50 4.68
C TYR A 106 8.53 3.92 5.74
N LYS A 107 8.64 5.22 5.98
CA LYS A 107 9.50 5.82 6.99
C LYS A 107 8.86 7.10 7.52
N VAL A 108 9.22 7.50 8.73
CA VAL A 108 8.74 8.71 9.37
C VAL A 108 9.90 9.59 9.84
N ALA A 109 9.68 10.89 9.83
CA ALA A 109 10.54 11.91 10.43
C ALA A 109 9.69 12.85 11.28
N VAL A 110 10.30 13.54 12.21
CA VAL A 110 9.65 14.53 13.06
C VAL A 110 10.45 15.84 13.06
N ASN A 111 9.77 16.98 13.15
CA ASN A 111 10.40 18.27 13.35
C ASN A 111 10.44 18.67 14.86
N ASN A 112 11.01 19.84 15.13
CA ASN A 112 11.15 20.38 16.49
C ASN A 112 10.09 21.44 16.84
N ALA A 113 8.95 21.49 16.11
CA ALA A 113 7.92 22.49 16.35
C ALA A 113 7.35 22.42 17.77
N LYS A 114 6.98 23.57 18.30
CA LYS A 114 6.35 23.73 19.62
C LYS A 114 4.96 24.35 19.45
N PRO A 115 3.98 24.02 20.30
CA PRO A 115 4.04 23.07 21.43
C PRO A 115 4.03 21.61 20.98
N PHE A 116 3.54 21.31 19.76
CA PHE A 116 3.47 19.96 19.21
C PHE A 116 4.39 19.82 18.00
N TYR A 117 5.24 18.81 18.00
CA TYR A 117 6.02 18.47 16.82
C TYR A 117 5.11 17.90 15.72
N HIS A 118 5.56 18.01 14.48
CA HIS A 118 4.88 17.39 13.34
C HIS A 118 5.60 16.12 12.92
N ILE A 119 4.81 15.17 12.42
CA ILE A 119 5.24 13.89 11.86
C ILE A 119 5.13 14.00 10.35
N PHE A 120 6.15 13.51 9.63
CA PHE A 120 6.18 13.49 8.17
C PHE A 120 6.53 12.07 7.71
N GLY A 121 5.91 11.61 6.63
CA GLY A 121 6.21 10.30 6.07
C GLY A 121 5.67 10.11 4.68
N GLY A 122 6.29 9.19 3.95
CA GLY A 122 5.89 8.78 2.62
C GLY A 122 5.12 7.45 2.64
N THR A 123 4.20 7.32 1.71
CA THR A 123 3.35 6.16 1.52
C THR A 123 3.40 5.70 0.08
N GLN A 124 3.22 4.42 -0.17
CA GLN A 124 3.04 3.92 -1.53
C GLN A 124 1.77 4.49 -2.16
N ASP A 125 1.84 4.89 -3.41
CA ASP A 125 0.75 5.40 -4.27
C ASP A 125 0.01 6.65 -3.73
N ASN A 126 0.27 7.07 -2.49
CA ASN A 126 -0.48 8.13 -1.83
C ASN A 126 0.37 9.36 -1.46
N GLY A 127 1.60 9.44 -1.95
CA GLY A 127 2.50 10.57 -1.73
C GLY A 127 3.07 10.64 -0.33
N SER A 128 3.62 11.80 0.01
CA SER A 128 4.08 12.12 1.36
C SER A 128 3.11 13.06 2.05
N ALA A 129 2.97 12.89 3.35
CA ALA A 129 2.08 13.69 4.17
C ALA A 129 2.75 14.17 5.46
N GLY A 130 2.22 15.24 6.03
CA GLY A 130 2.59 15.76 7.33
C GLY A 130 1.38 16.05 8.19
N GLY A 131 1.55 15.95 9.50
CA GLY A 131 0.50 16.26 10.47
C GLY A 131 1.04 16.43 11.88
N PRO A 132 0.30 17.05 12.80
CA PRO A 132 0.74 17.30 14.15
C PRO A 132 0.75 16.04 15.00
N SER A 133 1.62 15.98 16.02
CA SER A 133 1.65 14.89 17.02
C SER A 133 0.52 14.96 18.03
N ALA A 134 -0.05 16.15 18.22
CA ALA A 134 -1.19 16.42 19.10
C ALA A 134 -1.92 17.67 18.63
N THR A 135 -3.11 17.92 19.19
CA THR A 135 -3.92 19.14 18.96
C THR A 135 -4.63 19.53 20.26
N ASP A 136 -4.99 20.78 20.40
CA ASP A 136 -5.81 21.32 21.50
C ASP A 136 -7.30 21.05 21.27
N GLU A 137 -7.70 20.47 20.15
CA GLU A 137 -9.10 20.15 19.88
C GLU A 137 -9.55 18.94 20.73
N ILE A 138 -10.74 19.06 21.34
CA ILE A 138 -11.32 18.03 22.22
C ILE A 138 -11.46 16.67 21.50
N GLU A 139 -11.75 16.72 20.20
CA GLU A 139 -11.92 15.52 19.38
C GLU A 139 -10.59 14.88 18.93
N GLY A 140 -9.45 15.53 19.25
CA GLY A 140 -8.12 15.05 18.88
C GLY A 140 -7.77 15.31 17.41
N ILE A 141 -6.79 14.53 16.91
CA ILE A 141 -6.32 14.65 15.54
C ILE A 141 -7.35 14.05 14.58
N ALA A 142 -7.72 14.82 13.57
CA ALA A 142 -8.61 14.41 12.48
C ALA A 142 -7.94 14.58 11.12
N ASN A 143 -8.55 14.08 10.05
CA ASN A 143 -8.01 14.17 8.68
C ASN A 143 -7.70 15.60 8.22
N LYS A 144 -8.46 16.59 8.71
CA LYS A 144 -8.20 18.01 8.40
C LYS A 144 -6.84 18.54 8.88
N HIS A 145 -6.20 17.85 9.82
CA HIS A 145 -4.89 18.22 10.37
C HIS A 145 -3.73 17.67 9.52
N TRP A 146 -4.02 16.73 8.63
CA TRP A 146 -3.04 16.15 7.74
C TRP A 146 -3.04 16.86 6.39
N TYR A 147 -1.87 17.11 5.84
CA TYR A 147 -1.68 17.78 4.56
C TYR A 147 -0.63 17.06 3.71
N LYS A 148 -0.82 17.12 2.40
CA LYS A 148 0.14 16.56 1.45
C LYS A 148 1.38 17.46 1.38
N THR A 149 2.56 16.84 1.47
CA THR A 149 3.84 17.52 1.28
C THR A 149 4.40 17.28 -0.11
N LEU A 150 4.24 16.08 -0.65
CA LEU A 150 4.71 15.73 -1.98
C LEU A 150 3.77 14.70 -2.62
N PHE A 151 3.66 14.72 -3.95
CA PHE A 151 2.92 13.73 -4.73
C PHE A 151 3.83 12.57 -5.18
N ALA A 152 3.30 11.61 -5.92
CA ALA A 152 3.90 10.33 -6.34
C ALA A 152 4.07 9.33 -5.17
N ASP A 153 4.79 8.23 -5.37
CA ASP A 153 5.14 7.36 -4.24
C ASP A 153 6.09 8.10 -3.31
N GLY A 154 5.64 8.29 -2.08
CA GLY A 154 6.47 8.91 -1.06
C GLY A 154 7.38 7.87 -0.39
N HIS A 155 8.63 8.23 -0.19
CA HIS A 155 9.59 7.39 0.52
C HIS A 155 9.99 8.01 1.86
N GLN A 156 11.22 8.46 1.95
CA GLN A 156 11.73 9.08 3.16
C GLN A 156 11.40 10.57 3.20
N SER A 157 11.02 11.04 4.37
CA SER A 157 11.01 12.46 4.69
C SER A 157 12.14 12.79 5.66
N ALA A 158 12.61 14.03 5.63
CA ALA A 158 13.52 14.61 6.62
C ALA A 158 13.08 16.02 6.93
N THR A 159 13.47 16.55 8.08
CA THR A 159 13.10 17.89 8.52
C THR A 159 14.35 18.71 8.79
N ASP A 160 14.29 20.01 8.54
CA ASP A 160 15.37 20.92 8.91
C ASP A 160 15.44 21.04 10.44
N PRO A 161 16.63 20.90 11.05
CA PRO A 161 16.78 20.94 12.50
C PRO A 161 16.53 22.34 13.12
N VAL A 162 16.58 23.39 12.30
CA VAL A 162 16.44 24.80 12.72
C VAL A 162 15.10 25.38 12.27
N TYR A 163 14.73 25.14 11.00
CA TYR A 163 13.54 25.72 10.38
C TYR A 163 12.42 24.70 10.29
N ASN A 164 11.49 24.73 11.23
CA ASN A 164 10.40 23.74 11.33
C ASN A 164 9.43 23.71 10.14
N ASN A 165 9.43 24.73 9.30
CA ASN A 165 8.66 24.82 8.07
C ASN A 165 9.39 24.23 6.86
N ILE A 166 10.64 23.81 6.98
CA ILE A 166 11.39 23.19 5.89
C ILE A 166 11.38 21.69 6.04
N VAL A 167 10.88 21.02 5.00
CA VAL A 167 10.80 19.57 4.90
C VAL A 167 11.47 19.12 3.61
N TYR A 168 12.18 18.02 3.70
CA TYR A 168 12.73 17.31 2.55
C TYR A 168 11.92 16.03 2.35
N ALA A 169 11.61 15.70 1.11
CA ALA A 169 10.87 14.49 0.78
C ALA A 169 11.42 13.83 -0.48
N GLU A 170 11.35 12.52 -0.48
CA GLU A 170 11.83 11.66 -1.56
C GLU A 170 10.66 11.03 -2.29
N THR A 171 10.79 10.88 -3.62
CA THR A 171 9.93 10.06 -4.47
C THR A 171 10.72 8.93 -5.12
N GLN A 172 10.05 8.13 -5.96
CA GLN A 172 10.71 7.08 -6.75
C GLN A 172 11.90 7.66 -7.55
N GLN A 173 12.85 6.77 -7.86
CA GLN A 173 14.02 7.06 -8.72
C GLN A 173 14.92 8.19 -8.19
N GLY A 174 14.95 8.36 -6.87
CA GLY A 174 15.79 9.36 -6.22
C GLY A 174 15.34 10.80 -6.42
N GLY A 175 14.08 11.02 -6.77
CA GLY A 175 13.52 12.37 -6.82
C GLY A 175 13.54 12.98 -5.41
N LEU A 176 14.30 14.08 -5.23
CA LEU A 176 14.47 14.77 -3.96
C LEU A 176 13.95 16.19 -4.05
N TYR A 177 13.20 16.60 -3.03
CA TYR A 177 12.55 17.90 -3.00
C TYR A 177 12.76 18.57 -1.64
N ARG A 178 13.01 19.90 -1.68
CA ARG A 178 12.93 20.80 -0.52
C ARG A 178 11.60 21.54 -0.60
N ILE A 179 10.86 21.49 0.48
CA ILE A 179 9.50 22.02 0.58
C ILE A 179 9.47 23.04 1.70
N ASP A 180 9.01 24.25 1.41
CA ASP A 180 8.70 25.26 2.41
C ASP A 180 7.19 25.27 2.69
N LEU A 181 6.80 24.79 3.85
CA LEU A 181 5.40 24.68 4.27
C LEU A 181 4.71 26.04 4.45
N THR A 182 5.48 27.12 4.62
CA THR A 182 4.92 28.47 4.81
C THR A 182 4.55 29.11 3.49
N SER A 183 5.44 29.02 2.51
CA SER A 183 5.25 29.61 1.18
C SER A 183 4.54 28.65 0.22
N GLY A 184 4.59 27.35 0.49
CA GLY A 184 4.17 26.30 -0.43
C GLY A 184 5.19 26.05 -1.55
N GLU A 185 6.37 26.66 -1.48
CA GLU A 185 7.41 26.44 -2.47
C GLU A 185 7.94 25.02 -2.41
N ASN A 186 8.07 24.40 -3.60
CA ASN A 186 8.61 23.07 -3.76
C ASN A 186 9.71 23.09 -4.84
N VAL A 187 10.94 22.82 -4.44
CA VAL A 187 12.13 22.88 -5.28
C VAL A 187 12.76 21.51 -5.36
N SER A 188 12.99 21.04 -6.60
CA SER A 188 13.79 19.83 -6.81
C SER A 188 15.25 20.09 -6.44
N ILE A 189 15.80 19.22 -5.60
CA ILE A 189 17.20 19.22 -5.18
C ILE A 189 17.90 17.93 -5.57
N GLN A 190 17.31 17.16 -6.47
CA GLN A 190 17.90 15.93 -6.97
C GLN A 190 19.27 16.24 -7.61
N PRO A 191 20.32 15.50 -7.23
CA PRO A 191 21.63 15.66 -7.88
C PRO A 191 21.52 15.46 -9.38
N GLN A 192 22.16 16.34 -10.13
CA GLN A 192 22.27 16.24 -11.58
C GLN A 192 23.69 15.78 -11.94
N ALA A 193 23.80 14.93 -12.97
CA ALA A 193 25.09 14.59 -13.53
C ALA A 193 25.78 15.87 -14.02
N ARG A 194 27.10 15.96 -13.81
CA ARG A 194 27.89 17.06 -14.40
C ARG A 194 28.02 16.84 -15.89
N ASP A 195 28.15 17.93 -16.66
CA ASP A 195 28.39 17.87 -18.11
C ASP A 195 29.59 16.94 -18.37
N GLY A 196 29.35 15.85 -19.13
CA GLY A 196 30.37 14.86 -19.48
C GLY A 196 30.51 13.66 -18.54
N GLU A 197 29.72 13.53 -17.48
CA GLU A 197 29.58 12.33 -16.69
C GLU A 197 28.45 11.45 -17.24
N PRO A 198 28.64 10.10 -17.28
CA PRO A 198 27.63 9.17 -17.76
C PRO A 198 26.43 9.06 -16.84
#